data_aa303fc1f5ee8928ed903ba130251e2c
#
_entry.id   aa303fc1f5ee8928ed903ba130251e2c
#
_cell.length_a   1.000
_cell.length_b   1.000
_cell.length_c   1.000
_cell.angle_alpha   90.00
_cell.angle_beta   90.00
_cell.angle_gamma   90.00
#
_symmetry.space_group_name_H-M   'P 1'
#
loop_
_entity.id
_entity.type
_entity.pdbx_description
1 polymer ?
#
loop_
_entity_poly.entity_id
_entity_poly.type
_entity_poly.pdbx_seq_one_letter_code
_entity_poly.pdbx_strand_id
1 'polypeptide(L)'
;MTLRRAYAAIALLAVGGMLASPTLAADKWEELGCQKVGFLIDRDVVKVGRREGRFKAIRLDVSGNAVYMEDLKVVYGNGAPDDIPVRSEIRDGGQTRALDLKGRDRVIDRVEMVYRAKPNFKGSAKVCVFGLS
;
A
#
# COMPACT_ATOMS: atom_id res chain seq x y z
N MET A 1 -13.70 30.81 -52.13
CA MET A 1 -13.90 30.47 -51.50
C MET A 1 -14.17 29.84 -50.79
N THR A 2 -14.01 29.90 -50.42
CA THR A 2 -14.23 29.34 -49.58
C THR A 2 -14.11 28.74 -48.89
N LEU A 3 -13.70 28.73 -48.56
CA LEU A 3 -13.57 28.10 -47.76
C LEU A 3 -13.56 27.90 -46.92
N ARG A 4 -13.55 28.15 -46.76
CA ARG A 4 -13.56 27.98 -45.89
C ARG A 4 -13.83 27.46 -45.10
N ARG A 5 -13.71 27.48 -44.96
CA ARG A 5 -14.00 27.12 -44.18
C ARG A 5 -14.01 26.36 -43.43
N ALA A 6 -13.75 26.53 -43.33
CA ALA A 6 -13.81 25.82 -42.53
C ALA A 6 -13.58 25.37 -41.77
N TYR A 7 -13.37 25.46 -41.58
CA TYR A 7 -13.17 24.99 -40.72
C TYR A 7 -13.18 24.63 -39.78
N ALA A 8 -12.98 24.95 -40.02
CA ALA A 8 -13.05 24.59 -39.06
C ALA A 8 -13.21 24.10 -38.26
N ALA A 9 -13.10 24.04 -38.33
CA ALA A 9 -13.27 23.46 -37.46
C ALA A 9 -13.07 22.90 -36.80
N ILE A 10 -12.76 22.91 -36.90
CA ILE A 10 -12.66 22.26 -36.11
C ILE A 10 -12.45 21.87 -35.33
N ALA A 11 -12.26 22.09 -35.47
CA ALA A 11 -12.19 21.64 -34.59
C ALA A 11 -12.15 21.29 -33.83
N LEU A 12 -12.12 21.33 -33.96
CA LEU A 12 -12.26 20.92 -33.07
C LEU A 12 -12.19 20.41 -32.40
N LEU A 13 -11.93 20.37 -32.51
CA LEU A 13 -12.00 19.83 -31.75
C LEU A 13 -11.89 19.50 -31.06
N ALA A 14 -11.66 19.63 -31.23
CA ALA A 14 -11.72 19.28 -30.46
C ALA A 14 -11.62 19.16 -29.78
N VAL A 15 -11.49 19.36 -29.79
CA VAL A 15 -11.55 19.31 -28.97
C VAL A 15 -11.75 18.82 -28.39
N GLY A 16 -11.64 18.57 -28.31
CA GLY A 16 -11.90 18.14 -27.63
C GLY A 16 -11.86 17.72 -27.13
N GLY A 17 -11.84 17.61 -27.07
CA GLY A 17 -11.87 17.20 -26.33
C GLY A 17 -11.50 16.78 -25.92
N MET A 18 -11.10 16.89 -26.33
CA MET A 18 -10.67 16.53 -25.64
C MET A 18 -10.93 16.74 -24.54
N LEU A 19 -11.31 16.79 -24.56
CA LEU A 19 -11.48 16.91 -23.37
C LEU A 19 -11.12 15.90 -22.64
N ALA A 20 -10.42 16.21 -22.14
CA ALA A 20 -9.95 15.19 -21.33
C ALA A 20 -10.98 14.95 -20.28
N SER A 21 -11.51 13.78 -20.29
CA SER A 21 -12.22 13.34 -19.14
C SER A 21 -11.26 13.40 -17.97
N PRO A 22 -11.70 13.88 -16.83
CA PRO A 22 -10.88 13.83 -15.65
C PRO A 22 -10.51 12.38 -15.42
N THR A 23 -9.24 12.14 -15.40
CA THR A 23 -8.73 10.84 -15.06
C THR A 23 -8.94 10.66 -13.57
N LEU A 24 -9.75 9.69 -13.20
CA LEU A 24 -9.79 9.31 -11.82
C LEU A 24 -8.43 8.76 -11.47
N ALA A 25 -7.88 9.21 -10.38
CA ALA A 25 -6.63 8.67 -9.90
C ALA A 25 -6.84 7.19 -9.66
N ALA A 26 -6.11 6.36 -10.36
CA ALA A 26 -6.16 4.93 -10.14
C ALA A 26 -5.63 4.62 -8.74
N ASP A 27 -6.20 3.61 -8.10
CA ASP A 27 -5.69 3.11 -6.84
C ASP A 27 -4.23 2.70 -7.03
N LYS A 28 -3.40 3.09 -6.11
CA LYS A 28 -1.98 2.93 -6.27
C LYS A 28 -1.36 2.40 -4.99
N TRP A 29 -0.60 1.31 -5.12
CA TRP A 29 0.18 0.76 -4.03
C TRP A 29 1.52 1.46 -3.96
N GLU A 30 1.91 1.91 -2.77
CA GLU A 30 3.23 2.46 -2.56
C GLU A 30 3.89 1.84 -1.33
N GLU A 31 5.18 1.63 -1.41
CA GLU A 31 5.94 1.06 -0.30
C GLU A 31 6.09 2.11 0.80
N LEU A 32 5.71 1.73 2.02
CA LEU A 32 5.77 2.62 3.17
C LEU A 32 7.01 2.36 4.03
N GLY A 33 7.55 1.15 3.99
CA GLY A 33 8.75 0.80 4.72
C GLY A 33 8.92 -0.68 4.83
N CYS A 34 10.12 -1.12 5.16
CA CYS A 34 10.48 -2.52 5.27
C CYS A 34 11.25 -2.79 6.54
N GLN A 35 11.18 -4.03 7.01
CA GLN A 35 11.92 -4.49 8.17
C GLN A 35 12.50 -5.87 7.89
N LYS A 36 13.65 -6.16 8.52
CA LYS A 36 14.28 -7.46 8.46
C LYS A 36 13.79 -8.28 9.65
N VAL A 37 13.42 -9.53 9.40
CA VAL A 37 12.82 -10.40 10.40
C VAL A 37 13.70 -11.61 10.62
N GLY A 38 14.10 -11.84 11.88
CA GLY A 38 14.89 -12.99 12.26
C GLY A 38 14.03 -14.17 12.71
N PHE A 39 14.70 -15.20 13.26
CA PHE A 39 14.03 -16.44 13.67
C PHE A 39 13.34 -16.32 15.04
N LEU A 40 13.75 -15.39 15.85
CA LEU A 40 13.09 -15.12 17.11
C LEU A 40 11.91 -14.20 16.87
N ILE A 41 11.00 -14.15 17.83
CA ILE A 41 9.88 -13.23 17.71
C ILE A 41 10.39 -11.81 17.80
N ASP A 42 10.11 -11.05 16.74
CA ASP A 42 10.51 -9.64 16.64
C ASP A 42 9.30 -8.73 16.72
N ARG A 43 9.52 -7.59 17.34
CA ARG A 43 8.55 -6.50 17.34
C ARG A 43 9.16 -5.35 16.57
N ASP A 44 8.55 -5.00 15.47
CA ASP A 44 9.07 -3.94 14.62
C ASP A 44 8.00 -2.91 14.32
N VAL A 45 8.47 -1.71 14.00
CA VAL A 45 7.60 -0.59 13.68
C VAL A 45 8.02 -0.01 12.36
N VAL A 46 7.06 0.18 11.46
CA VAL A 46 7.26 0.95 10.24
C VAL A 46 6.57 2.28 10.46
N LYS A 47 7.35 3.34 10.54
CA LYS A 47 6.82 4.68 10.69
C LYS A 47 6.38 5.20 9.33
N VAL A 48 5.17 5.74 9.27
CA VAL A 48 4.61 6.25 8.04
C VAL A 48 4.49 7.77 8.11
N GLY A 49 3.59 8.27 8.92
CA GLY A 49 3.46 9.69 9.14
C GLY A 49 2.53 10.38 8.15
N ARG A 50 2.17 11.59 8.52
CA ARG A 50 1.18 12.38 7.79
C ARG A 50 1.61 12.72 6.37
N ARG A 51 2.91 12.88 6.15
CA ARG A 51 3.42 13.28 4.83
C ARG A 51 3.19 12.25 3.75
N GLU A 52 3.00 10.97 4.14
CA GLU A 52 2.75 9.92 3.17
C GLU A 52 1.33 9.97 2.61
N GLY A 53 0.45 10.76 3.24
CA GLY A 53 -0.90 10.93 2.75
C GLY A 53 -1.89 10.01 3.41
N ARG A 54 -2.97 9.72 2.70
CA ARG A 54 -4.09 8.93 3.23
C ARG A 54 -4.23 7.65 2.44
N PHE A 55 -4.65 6.59 3.16
CA PHE A 55 -4.70 5.25 2.58
C PHE A 55 -6.04 4.57 2.88
N LYS A 56 -6.45 3.67 1.98
CA LYS A 56 -7.65 2.85 2.13
C LYS A 56 -7.35 1.52 2.76
N ALA A 57 -6.17 0.98 2.47
CA ALA A 57 -5.79 -0.38 2.85
C ALA A 57 -4.28 -0.48 2.92
N ILE A 58 -3.79 -1.54 3.55
CA ILE A 58 -2.39 -1.89 3.53
C ILE A 58 -2.23 -3.33 3.07
N ARG A 59 -1.01 -3.69 2.71
CA ARG A 59 -0.62 -5.03 2.29
C ARG A 59 0.80 -5.28 2.79
N LEU A 60 1.08 -6.51 3.16
CA LEU A 60 2.44 -6.93 3.52
C LEU A 60 3.00 -7.80 2.40
N ASP A 61 4.21 -7.48 1.97
CA ASP A 61 4.96 -8.29 1.01
C ASP A 61 6.16 -8.90 1.73
N VAL A 62 6.39 -10.20 1.49
CA VAL A 62 7.42 -10.96 2.18
C VAL A 62 8.39 -11.53 1.16
N SER A 63 9.68 -11.44 1.46
CA SER A 63 10.74 -11.99 0.60
C SER A 63 11.89 -12.51 1.45
N GLY A 64 12.71 -13.37 0.85
CA GLY A 64 13.91 -13.95 1.47
C GLY A 64 13.63 -15.19 2.30
N ASN A 65 12.49 -15.29 2.91
CA ASN A 65 12.00 -16.43 3.67
C ASN A 65 10.53 -16.24 3.98
N ALA A 66 9.85 -17.30 4.39
CA ALA A 66 8.48 -17.20 4.89
C ALA A 66 8.47 -16.56 6.28
N VAL A 67 7.36 -15.93 6.62
CA VAL A 67 7.17 -15.25 7.90
C VAL A 67 5.86 -15.70 8.54
N TYR A 68 5.90 -15.99 9.83
CA TYR A 68 4.69 -16.20 10.63
C TYR A 68 4.31 -14.87 11.27
N MET A 69 3.13 -14.38 10.93
CA MET A 69 2.59 -13.17 11.54
C MET A 69 1.86 -13.53 12.83
N GLU A 70 2.24 -12.86 13.93
CA GLU A 70 1.57 -13.04 15.21
C GLU A 70 0.57 -11.92 15.47
N ASP A 71 0.94 -10.68 15.11
CA ASP A 71 0.10 -9.52 15.36
C ASP A 71 0.42 -8.40 14.38
N LEU A 72 -0.60 -7.68 13.99
CA LEU A 72 -0.49 -6.53 13.10
C LEU A 72 -1.40 -5.43 13.64
N LYS A 73 -0.82 -4.28 13.95
CA LYS A 73 -1.56 -3.15 14.47
C LYS A 73 -1.22 -1.91 13.66
N VAL A 74 -2.24 -1.22 13.20
CA VAL A 74 -2.09 0.09 12.56
C VAL A 74 -2.46 1.13 13.59
N VAL A 75 -1.60 2.13 13.77
CA VAL A 75 -1.93 3.28 14.60
C VAL A 75 -2.14 4.45 13.67
N TYR A 76 -3.34 4.99 13.70
CA TYR A 76 -3.73 6.10 12.82
C TYR A 76 -3.18 7.43 13.32
N GLY A 77 -3.24 8.44 12.44
CA GLY A 77 -2.70 9.75 12.75
C GLY A 77 -3.34 10.42 13.97
N ASN A 78 -4.54 10.01 14.34
CA ASN A 78 -5.20 10.51 15.54
C ASN A 78 -4.87 9.70 16.80
N GLY A 79 -3.97 8.72 16.69
CA GLY A 79 -3.55 7.87 17.80
C GLY A 79 -4.40 6.63 18.00
N ALA A 80 -5.48 6.46 17.24
CA ALA A 80 -6.35 5.30 17.41
C ALA A 80 -5.69 4.03 16.89
N PRO A 81 -5.65 2.95 17.69
CA PRO A 81 -5.10 1.68 17.23
C PRO A 81 -6.15 0.86 16.51
N ASP A 82 -5.68 0.03 15.58
CA ASP A 82 -6.54 -0.87 14.83
C ASP A 82 -5.80 -2.20 14.67
N ASP A 83 -6.27 -3.22 15.38
CA ASP A 83 -5.70 -4.56 15.26
C ASP A 83 -6.29 -5.25 14.04
N ILE A 84 -5.43 -5.61 13.10
CA ILE A 84 -5.85 -6.24 11.87
C ILE A 84 -5.49 -7.73 11.95
N PRO A 85 -6.47 -8.63 11.88
CA PRO A 85 -6.21 -10.05 12.04
C PRO A 85 -5.49 -10.62 10.84
N VAL A 86 -4.19 -10.83 10.99
CA VAL A 86 -3.37 -11.55 10.03
C VAL A 86 -2.52 -12.52 10.84
N ARG A 87 -3.08 -13.67 11.14
CA ARG A 87 -2.37 -14.71 11.89
C ARG A 87 -2.16 -15.88 10.96
N SER A 88 -1.12 -15.77 10.15
CA SER A 88 -0.86 -16.82 9.17
C SER A 88 0.59 -16.74 8.71
N GLU A 89 0.99 -17.81 8.06
CA GLU A 89 2.27 -17.82 7.36
C GLU A 89 2.11 -17.10 6.03
N ILE A 90 3.06 -16.20 5.74
CA ILE A 90 3.16 -15.57 4.42
C ILE A 90 4.42 -16.13 3.78
N ARG A 91 4.26 -16.78 2.63
CA ARG A 91 5.38 -17.46 1.97
C ARG A 91 6.40 -16.47 1.42
N ASP A 92 7.61 -16.96 1.25
CA ASP A 92 8.67 -16.23 0.54
C ASP A 92 8.16 -15.85 -0.86
N GLY A 93 8.22 -14.57 -1.18
CA GLY A 93 7.69 -14.05 -2.42
C GLY A 93 6.19 -13.81 -2.40
N GLY A 94 5.54 -14.08 -1.26
CA GLY A 94 4.11 -13.90 -1.12
C GLY A 94 3.72 -12.55 -0.56
N GLN A 95 2.42 -12.33 -0.53
CA GLN A 95 1.87 -11.09 0.02
C GLN A 95 0.50 -11.37 0.61
N THR A 96 0.07 -10.50 1.51
CA THR A 96 -1.29 -10.58 2.05
C THR A 96 -2.28 -10.07 1.01
N ARG A 97 -3.56 -10.35 1.25
CA ARG A 97 -4.61 -9.62 0.57
C ARG A 97 -4.56 -8.15 0.99
N ALA A 98 -5.31 -7.31 0.32
CA ALA A 98 -5.53 -5.94 0.78
C ALA A 98 -6.25 -5.97 2.13
N LEU A 99 -5.69 -5.31 3.11
CA LEU A 99 -6.23 -5.24 4.47
C LEU A 99 -6.86 -3.87 4.65
N ASP A 100 -8.18 -3.82 4.64
CA ASP A 100 -8.91 -2.55 4.70
C ASP A 100 -8.68 -1.84 6.01
N LEU A 101 -8.43 -0.53 5.93
CA LEU A 101 -8.37 0.33 7.09
C LEU A 101 -9.78 0.82 7.44
N LYS A 102 -10.02 1.09 8.71
CA LYS A 102 -11.31 1.60 9.15
C LYS A 102 -11.59 2.94 8.46
N GLY A 103 -12.76 3.05 7.83
CA GLY A 103 -13.14 4.26 7.11
C GLY A 103 -12.52 4.39 5.72
N ARG A 104 -11.50 3.60 5.41
CA ARG A 104 -10.85 3.55 4.09
C ARG A 104 -10.35 4.90 3.57
N ASP A 105 -9.95 5.77 4.48
CA ASP A 105 -9.37 7.08 4.15
C ASP A 105 -8.66 7.60 5.38
N ARG A 106 -7.47 7.04 5.67
CA ARG A 106 -6.80 7.28 6.94
C ARG A 106 -5.35 7.70 6.76
N VAL A 107 -4.94 8.65 7.58
CA VAL A 107 -3.53 8.91 7.81
C VAL A 107 -3.01 7.82 8.74
N ILE A 108 -1.89 7.23 8.40
CA ILE A 108 -1.24 6.20 9.22
C ILE A 108 -0.05 6.85 9.92
N ASP A 109 0.00 6.75 11.24
CA ASP A 109 1.18 7.15 12.00
C ASP A 109 2.26 6.09 11.87
N ARG A 110 1.90 4.86 12.18
CA ARG A 110 2.85 3.74 12.14
C ARG A 110 2.13 2.41 12.02
N VAL A 111 2.87 1.40 11.63
CA VAL A 111 2.40 0.01 11.59
C VAL A 111 3.32 -0.78 12.53
N GLU A 112 2.72 -1.45 13.51
CA GLU A 112 3.43 -2.28 14.48
C GLU A 112 3.20 -3.73 14.15
N MET A 113 4.28 -4.52 14.13
CA MET A 113 4.22 -5.91 13.74
C MET A 113 4.93 -6.79 14.75
N VAL A 114 4.35 -7.94 15.02
CA VAL A 114 5.00 -9.01 15.79
C VAL A 114 5.02 -10.24 14.90
N TYR A 115 6.21 -10.77 14.64
CA TYR A 115 6.39 -11.84 13.68
C TYR A 115 7.74 -12.53 13.86
N ARG A 116 7.96 -13.60 13.09
CA ARG A 116 9.25 -14.29 13.03
C ARG A 116 9.40 -14.97 11.68
N ALA A 117 10.63 -15.10 11.22
CA ALA A 117 10.93 -15.84 10.01
C ALA A 117 10.84 -17.33 10.29
N LYS A 118 10.46 -18.10 9.27
CA LYS A 118 10.39 -19.55 9.38
C LYS A 118 11.80 -20.10 9.68
N PRO A 119 11.95 -20.95 10.71
CA PRO A 119 13.26 -21.51 11.07
C PRO A 119 13.67 -22.58 10.04
N ASN A 120 14.46 -22.16 9.08
CA ASN A 120 15.01 -23.03 8.04
C ASN A 120 16.35 -22.47 7.59
N PHE A 121 16.92 -23.04 6.52
CA PHE A 121 18.25 -22.62 6.05
C PHE A 121 18.22 -21.36 5.19
N LYS A 122 17.04 -20.77 4.92
CA LYS A 122 16.96 -19.57 4.10
C LYS A 122 17.42 -18.31 4.81
N GLY A 123 17.40 -18.31 6.13
CA GLY A 123 17.84 -17.16 6.90
C GLY A 123 16.73 -16.18 7.21
N SER A 124 17.08 -14.92 7.38
CA SER A 124 16.11 -13.89 7.72
C SER A 124 15.18 -13.57 6.54
N ALA A 125 14.04 -13.01 6.85
CA ALA A 125 13.08 -12.55 5.87
C ALA A 125 13.09 -11.03 5.81
N LYS A 126 12.43 -10.49 4.80
CA LYS A 126 12.17 -9.07 4.66
C LYS A 126 10.67 -8.87 4.53
N VAL A 127 10.11 -8.00 5.34
CA VAL A 127 8.69 -7.65 5.29
C VAL A 127 8.56 -6.19 4.93
N CYS A 128 7.81 -5.90 3.89
CA CYS A 128 7.54 -4.54 3.45
C CYS A 128 6.05 -4.25 3.58
N VAL A 129 5.74 -3.06 4.07
CA VAL A 129 4.37 -2.57 4.19
C VAL A 129 4.08 -1.68 3.00
N PHE A 130 2.99 -1.97 2.30
CA PHE A 130 2.50 -1.15 1.20
C PHE A 130 1.17 -0.53 1.59
N GLY A 131 0.94 0.70 1.17
CA GLY A 131 -0.31 1.40 1.35
C GLY A 131 -1.01 1.62 0.03
N LEU A 132 -2.33 1.48 0.04
CA LEU A 132 -3.19 1.75 -1.11
C LEU A 132 -3.89 3.08 -0.92
N SER A 133 -3.59 4.01 -1.78
CA SER A 133 -4.22 5.34 -1.74
C SER A 133 -5.47 5.43 -2.60
#